data_0a3ca41be82c8edcfb7ecad71dffea3f
#
_entry.id   0a3ca41be82c8edcfb7ecad71dffea3f
#
_cell.length_a   1.000
_cell.length_b   1.000
_cell.length_c   1.000
_cell.angle_alpha   90.00
_cell.angle_beta   90.00
_cell.angle_gamma   90.00
#
_symmetry.space_group_name_H-M   'P 1'
#
loop_
_entity.id
_entity.type
_entity.pdbx_description
1 polymer ?
#
loop_
_entity_poly.entity_id
_entity_poly.type
_entity_poly.pdbx_seq_one_letter_code
_entity_poly.pdbx_strand_id
1 'polypeptide(L)'
;RSIIEDYAHHPTEIRSFLSQQRILQPKSLMRVIFQPHRYSRTKLLAEHFAEELALADDLFLLPTYSAFEPYDAEGSVESLMAYLPPRMRRDTKVFQSFGTLRDAIGSSSKNTKKDQILFVGAGDLDRWAHAFASLENAKGDKHDAFSIYLKTRLSQSCIMRAEEPLAVKTTMKVGGCARWYAEPSNTEDLRVLVETCNLLDIPYCMIGRGSNLIVPDHGYGGLGLRLRGSFWNEISIRSENTLVVGAGARLQEICRIACQNQLKGFEFLEGIPGTLGGALRMNAGAMGWETFDLVDWVSFLLPDGSIREIPGTDLEVGYRYCREAYDGIA
;
A
#
# COMPACT_ATOMS: atom_id res chain seq x y z
N ARG A 1 -1.54 8.17 -26.41
CA ARG A 1 -2.04 8.73 -25.17
C ARG A 1 -0.96 9.55 -24.48
N SER A 2 -1.32 10.69 -23.92
CA SER A 2 -0.47 11.42 -22.98
C SER A 2 -1.07 11.29 -21.57
N ILE A 3 -0.21 11.00 -20.59
CA ILE A 3 -0.58 10.96 -19.18
C ILE A 3 0.14 12.14 -18.54
N ILE A 4 -0.61 13.01 -17.90
CA ILE A 4 -0.08 14.23 -17.31
C ILE A 4 -0.66 14.32 -15.90
N GLU A 5 0.19 14.69 -14.96
CA GLU A 5 -0.15 14.95 -13.57
C GLU A 5 0.03 16.42 -13.27
N ASP A 6 -0.89 16.99 -12.52
CA ASP A 6 -0.81 18.37 -12.04
C ASP A 6 -1.33 18.50 -10.62
N TYR A 7 -0.61 19.27 -9.81
CA TYR A 7 -0.92 19.50 -8.41
C TYR A 7 -2.06 20.49 -8.19
N ALA A 8 -2.68 21.01 -9.25
CA ALA A 8 -3.78 21.97 -9.18
C ALA A 8 -4.91 21.46 -8.26
N HIS A 9 -5.25 22.26 -7.27
CA HIS A 9 -6.23 21.93 -6.24
C HIS A 9 -7.11 23.13 -5.84
N HIS A 10 -7.01 24.22 -6.56
CA HIS A 10 -7.88 25.40 -6.48
C HIS A 10 -8.58 25.60 -7.84
N PRO A 11 -9.86 26.05 -7.90
CA PRO A 11 -10.57 26.22 -9.16
C PRO A 11 -9.79 27.02 -10.21
N THR A 12 -9.17 28.11 -9.82
CA THR A 12 -8.37 28.97 -10.74
C THR A 12 -7.18 28.23 -11.35
N GLU A 13 -6.50 27.38 -10.56
CA GLU A 13 -5.37 26.55 -11.02
C GLU A 13 -5.87 25.50 -12.01
N ILE A 14 -6.98 24.82 -11.67
CA ILE A 14 -7.62 23.80 -12.52
C ILE A 14 -8.01 24.41 -13.86
N ARG A 15 -8.68 25.58 -13.84
CA ARG A 15 -9.02 26.32 -15.06
C ARG A 15 -7.78 26.57 -15.93
N SER A 16 -6.74 27.13 -15.32
CA SER A 16 -5.50 27.45 -16.02
C SER A 16 -4.88 26.22 -16.66
N PHE A 17 -4.75 25.13 -15.90
CA PHE A 17 -4.19 23.88 -16.38
C PHE A 17 -5.02 23.26 -17.50
N LEU A 18 -6.34 23.06 -17.30
CA LEU A 18 -7.21 22.44 -18.31
C LEU A 18 -7.30 23.26 -19.58
N SER A 19 -7.38 24.59 -19.47
CA SER A 19 -7.36 25.50 -20.62
C SER A 19 -6.06 25.40 -21.40
N GLN A 20 -4.91 25.36 -20.73
CA GLN A 20 -3.62 25.16 -21.37
C GLN A 20 -3.56 23.81 -22.10
N GLN A 21 -4.02 22.70 -21.48
CA GLN A 21 -4.03 21.41 -22.13
C GLN A 21 -4.93 21.40 -23.36
N ARG A 22 -6.07 22.07 -23.32
CA ARG A 22 -6.98 22.21 -24.46
C ARG A 22 -6.34 22.98 -25.62
N ILE A 23 -5.57 24.04 -25.34
CA ILE A 23 -4.84 24.80 -26.35
C ILE A 23 -3.72 23.97 -26.98
N LEU A 24 -2.96 23.24 -26.14
CA LEU A 24 -1.84 22.40 -26.63
C LEU A 24 -2.31 21.24 -27.51
N GLN A 25 -3.46 20.66 -27.20
CA GLN A 25 -3.99 19.50 -27.92
C GLN A 25 -5.51 19.63 -28.18
N PRO A 26 -5.94 20.56 -29.07
CA PRO A 26 -7.36 20.94 -29.22
C PRO A 26 -8.26 19.82 -29.75
N LYS A 27 -7.68 18.80 -30.38
CA LYS A 27 -8.43 17.67 -30.97
C LYS A 27 -8.38 16.41 -30.11
N SER A 28 -7.70 16.43 -28.97
CA SER A 28 -7.60 15.29 -28.07
C SER A 28 -8.79 15.23 -27.12
N LEU A 29 -9.23 14.01 -26.82
CA LEU A 29 -10.19 13.77 -25.76
C LEU A 29 -9.53 14.01 -24.41
N MET A 30 -10.05 14.96 -23.65
CA MET A 30 -9.53 15.34 -22.34
C MET A 30 -10.29 14.59 -21.26
N ARG A 31 -9.63 13.59 -20.68
CA ARG A 31 -10.14 12.78 -19.56
C ARG A 31 -9.49 13.24 -18.28
N VAL A 32 -10.28 13.81 -17.40
CA VAL A 32 -9.81 14.37 -16.13
C VAL A 32 -10.15 13.42 -15.01
N ILE A 33 -9.14 13.02 -14.26
CA ILE A 33 -9.25 12.33 -12.98
C ILE A 33 -8.99 13.38 -11.90
N PHE A 34 -9.99 13.70 -11.11
CA PHE A 34 -9.90 14.76 -10.10
C PHE A 34 -10.08 14.23 -8.69
N GLN A 35 -9.15 14.60 -7.80
CA GLN A 35 -9.23 14.35 -6.37
C GLN A 35 -9.37 15.68 -5.62
N PRO A 36 -10.54 15.98 -5.04
CA PRO A 36 -10.68 17.14 -4.18
C PRO A 36 -9.75 17.02 -2.95
N HIS A 37 -9.19 18.15 -2.51
CA HIS A 37 -8.26 18.22 -1.40
C HIS A 37 -8.82 19.08 -0.28
N ARG A 38 -9.07 18.48 0.90
CA ARG A 38 -9.74 19.00 2.11
C ARG A 38 -11.24 19.16 1.97
N TYR A 39 -11.96 18.68 2.95
CA TYR A 39 -13.42 18.84 3.02
C TYR A 39 -13.83 20.30 3.11
N SER A 40 -13.16 21.10 3.94
CA SER A 40 -13.44 22.53 4.12
C SER A 40 -13.34 23.31 2.79
N ARG A 41 -12.32 23.06 1.99
CA ARG A 41 -12.14 23.72 0.70
C ARG A 41 -13.17 23.26 -0.32
N THR A 42 -13.41 21.94 -0.38
CA THR A 42 -14.37 21.36 -1.32
C THR A 42 -15.77 21.92 -1.07
N LYS A 43 -16.21 22.01 0.18
CA LYS A 43 -17.47 22.61 0.60
C LYS A 43 -17.58 24.08 0.16
N LEU A 44 -16.56 24.86 0.45
CA LEU A 44 -16.57 26.31 0.17
C LEU A 44 -16.58 26.63 -1.34
N LEU A 45 -15.92 25.82 -2.16
CA LEU A 45 -15.66 26.10 -3.57
C LEU A 45 -16.35 25.12 -4.52
N ALA A 46 -17.32 24.31 -4.06
CA ALA A 46 -17.94 23.24 -4.83
C ALA A 46 -18.48 23.69 -6.19
N GLU A 47 -19.18 24.83 -6.22
CA GLU A 47 -19.74 25.40 -7.46
C GLU A 47 -18.64 25.79 -8.45
N HIS A 48 -17.58 26.48 -7.97
CA HIS A 48 -16.46 26.87 -8.81
C HIS A 48 -15.67 25.65 -9.32
N PHE A 49 -15.47 24.62 -8.49
CA PHE A 49 -14.87 23.38 -8.97
C PHE A 49 -15.68 22.75 -10.08
N ALA A 50 -17.00 22.68 -9.92
CA ALA A 50 -17.89 22.10 -10.93
C ALA A 50 -17.85 22.87 -12.27
N GLU A 51 -17.78 24.21 -12.21
CA GLU A 51 -17.64 25.05 -13.40
C GLU A 51 -16.34 24.74 -14.15
N GLU A 52 -15.18 24.66 -13.45
CA GLU A 52 -13.91 24.43 -14.10
C GLU A 52 -13.73 22.98 -14.59
N LEU A 53 -14.23 22.02 -13.85
CA LEU A 53 -14.21 20.62 -14.25
C LEU A 53 -15.11 20.33 -15.46
N ALA A 54 -16.09 21.21 -15.74
CA ALA A 54 -16.93 21.13 -16.94
C ALA A 54 -16.15 21.30 -18.26
N LEU A 55 -14.89 21.74 -18.22
CA LEU A 55 -13.99 21.77 -19.38
C LEU A 55 -13.53 20.38 -19.83
N ALA A 56 -13.67 19.34 -18.99
CA ALA A 56 -13.34 17.96 -19.33
C ALA A 56 -14.36 17.36 -20.32
N ASP A 57 -13.88 16.49 -21.20
CA ASP A 57 -14.75 15.68 -22.06
C ASP A 57 -15.31 14.45 -21.30
N ASP A 58 -14.47 13.83 -20.46
CA ASP A 58 -14.84 12.78 -19.52
C ASP A 58 -14.26 13.15 -18.14
N LEU A 59 -15.08 13.02 -17.08
CA LEU A 59 -14.67 13.32 -15.70
C LEU A 59 -14.80 12.07 -14.82
N PHE A 60 -13.72 11.76 -14.12
CA PHE A 60 -13.61 10.69 -13.13
C PHE A 60 -13.26 11.33 -11.78
N LEU A 61 -14.00 11.02 -10.74
CA LEU A 61 -13.79 11.60 -9.42
C LEU A 61 -13.24 10.57 -8.44
N LEU A 62 -12.38 11.02 -7.55
CA LEU A 62 -11.90 10.24 -6.42
C LEU A 62 -12.45 10.82 -5.12
N PRO A 63 -12.50 10.03 -4.03
CA PRO A 63 -12.88 10.54 -2.72
C PRO A 63 -12.04 11.77 -2.33
N THR A 64 -12.68 12.70 -1.62
CA THR A 64 -11.98 13.87 -1.09
C THR A 64 -10.82 13.44 -0.19
N TYR A 65 -9.62 13.89 -0.50
CA TYR A 65 -8.46 13.69 0.35
C TYR A 65 -8.58 14.57 1.60
N SER A 66 -8.60 13.95 2.77
CA SER A 66 -8.93 14.64 4.03
C SER A 66 -7.87 15.64 4.48
N ALA A 67 -6.59 15.38 4.20
CA ALA A 67 -5.46 16.16 4.73
C ALA A 67 -5.56 16.40 6.25
N PHE A 68 -5.90 15.35 6.99
CA PHE A 68 -6.11 15.32 8.45
C PHE A 68 -7.38 16.05 8.95
N GLU A 69 -8.24 16.56 8.08
CA GLU A 69 -9.54 17.07 8.48
C GLU A 69 -10.49 15.92 8.85
N PRO A 70 -11.37 16.09 9.85
CA PRO A 70 -12.44 15.15 10.11
C PRO A 70 -13.39 15.10 8.91
N TYR A 71 -14.06 13.95 8.73
CA TYR A 71 -15.02 13.78 7.66
C TYR A 71 -16.15 14.83 7.75
N ASP A 72 -16.42 15.54 6.64
CA ASP A 72 -17.55 16.45 6.46
C ASP A 72 -18.29 16.07 5.16
N ALA A 73 -19.54 15.61 5.32
CA ALA A 73 -20.38 15.20 4.19
C ALA A 73 -20.63 16.31 3.17
N GLU A 74 -20.70 17.58 3.60
CA GLU A 74 -20.90 18.72 2.71
C GLU A 74 -19.64 19.07 1.89
N GLY A 75 -18.47 18.62 2.36
CA GLY A 75 -17.19 18.73 1.66
C GLY A 75 -16.80 17.45 0.90
N SER A 76 -17.65 16.45 0.87
CA SER A 76 -17.38 15.21 0.14
C SER A 76 -17.44 15.41 -1.37
N VAL A 77 -16.82 14.48 -2.11
CA VAL A 77 -16.86 14.50 -3.58
C VAL A 77 -18.28 14.28 -4.11
N GLU A 78 -19.12 13.55 -3.39
CA GLU A 78 -20.53 13.33 -3.71
C GLU A 78 -21.31 14.64 -3.63
N SER A 79 -21.01 15.50 -2.66
CA SER A 79 -21.59 16.84 -2.55
C SER A 79 -21.16 17.72 -3.73
N LEU A 80 -19.87 17.68 -4.12
CA LEU A 80 -19.38 18.38 -5.30
C LEU A 80 -20.12 17.95 -6.58
N MET A 81 -20.42 16.67 -6.75
CA MET A 81 -21.16 16.15 -7.91
C MET A 81 -22.52 16.82 -8.11
N ALA A 82 -23.17 17.28 -7.04
CA ALA A 82 -24.47 17.94 -7.12
C ALA A 82 -24.44 19.24 -7.94
N TYR A 83 -23.28 19.90 -8.00
CA TYR A 83 -23.07 21.16 -8.73
C TYR A 83 -22.66 20.95 -10.20
N LEU A 84 -22.29 19.73 -10.60
CA LEU A 84 -21.92 19.44 -12.00
C LEU A 84 -23.11 19.67 -12.95
N PRO A 85 -22.86 20.09 -14.19
CA PRO A 85 -23.90 20.17 -15.22
C PRO A 85 -24.64 18.83 -15.37
N PRO A 86 -25.97 18.84 -15.61
CA PRO A 86 -26.81 17.62 -15.58
C PRO A 86 -26.32 16.49 -16.51
N ARG A 87 -25.75 16.85 -17.67
CA ARG A 87 -25.18 15.86 -18.61
C ARG A 87 -23.95 15.20 -18.01
N MET A 88 -23.03 15.99 -17.49
CA MET A 88 -21.79 15.48 -16.91
C MET A 88 -22.07 14.67 -15.64
N ARG A 89 -22.98 15.13 -14.79
CA ARG A 89 -23.37 14.43 -13.56
C ARG A 89 -23.83 12.98 -13.79
N ARG A 90 -24.53 12.71 -14.89
CA ARG A 90 -25.00 11.35 -15.24
C ARG A 90 -23.85 10.40 -15.58
N ASP A 91 -22.82 10.93 -16.22
CA ASP A 91 -21.71 10.12 -16.75
C ASP A 91 -20.53 10.05 -15.78
N THR A 92 -20.46 10.99 -14.81
CA THR A 92 -19.39 11.05 -13.79
C THR A 92 -19.66 10.04 -12.68
N LYS A 93 -18.59 9.34 -12.27
CA LYS A 93 -18.61 8.38 -11.15
C LYS A 93 -17.47 8.65 -10.19
N VAL A 94 -17.66 8.25 -8.94
CA VAL A 94 -16.62 8.25 -7.91
C VAL A 94 -15.99 6.87 -7.87
N PHE A 95 -14.67 6.82 -7.92
CA PHE A 95 -13.88 5.59 -7.94
C PHE A 95 -13.10 5.44 -6.64
N GLN A 96 -13.36 4.37 -5.90
CA GLN A 96 -12.73 4.07 -4.62
C GLN A 96 -11.42 3.27 -4.77
N SER A 97 -11.17 2.69 -5.95
CA SER A 97 -9.97 1.92 -6.21
C SER A 97 -9.39 2.20 -7.59
N PHE A 98 -8.08 2.08 -7.68
CA PHE A 98 -7.36 2.24 -8.94
C PHE A 98 -7.82 1.25 -10.02
N GLY A 99 -8.09 -0.01 -9.65
CA GLY A 99 -8.54 -1.04 -10.59
C GLY A 99 -9.86 -0.66 -11.27
N THR A 100 -10.84 -0.19 -10.49
CA THR A 100 -12.14 0.24 -11.04
C THR A 100 -12.03 1.47 -11.94
N LEU A 101 -11.17 2.43 -11.58
CA LEU A 101 -10.87 3.59 -12.42
C LEU A 101 -10.20 3.18 -13.74
N ARG A 102 -9.17 2.35 -13.67
CA ARG A 102 -8.46 1.81 -14.84
C ARG A 102 -9.42 1.15 -15.82
N ASP A 103 -10.28 0.28 -15.32
CA ASP A 103 -11.25 -0.46 -16.13
C ASP A 103 -12.28 0.47 -16.77
N ALA A 104 -12.72 1.52 -16.06
CA ALA A 104 -13.61 2.53 -16.58
C ALA A 104 -12.96 3.35 -17.71
N ILE A 105 -11.70 3.77 -17.55
CA ILE A 105 -10.93 4.46 -18.60
C ILE A 105 -10.71 3.53 -19.81
N GLY A 106 -10.43 2.25 -19.58
CA GLY A 106 -10.19 1.25 -20.62
C GLY A 106 -11.44 0.88 -21.41
N SER A 107 -12.59 0.81 -20.76
CA SER A 107 -13.87 0.43 -21.37
C SER A 107 -14.58 1.57 -22.11
N SER A 108 -14.10 2.81 -21.95
CA SER A 108 -14.67 3.94 -22.68
C SER A 108 -14.52 3.74 -24.19
N SER A 109 -15.64 3.64 -24.89
CA SER A 109 -15.75 3.35 -26.33
C SER A 109 -15.06 4.39 -27.25
N LYS A 110 -14.59 5.49 -26.66
CA LYS A 110 -13.88 6.58 -27.34
C LYS A 110 -12.36 6.40 -27.30
N ASN A 111 -11.87 5.17 -27.25
CA ASN A 111 -10.45 4.85 -27.16
C ASN A 111 -9.71 5.28 -28.44
N THR A 112 -9.36 6.56 -28.56
CA THR A 112 -8.59 7.10 -29.67
C THR A 112 -7.12 7.23 -29.24
N LYS A 113 -6.19 7.06 -30.20
CA LYS A 113 -4.74 7.23 -29.97
C LYS A 113 -4.33 8.65 -29.52
N LYS A 114 -5.28 9.58 -29.39
CA LYS A 114 -5.06 11.00 -29.05
C LYS A 114 -5.73 11.41 -27.74
N ASP A 115 -5.89 10.49 -26.81
CA ASP A 115 -6.45 10.80 -25.49
C ASP A 115 -5.39 11.48 -24.61
N GLN A 116 -5.80 12.51 -23.88
CA GLN A 116 -5.09 13.05 -22.73
C GLN A 116 -5.74 12.51 -21.48
N ILE A 117 -4.97 11.91 -20.61
CA ILE A 117 -5.39 11.46 -19.27
C ILE A 117 -4.71 12.39 -18.28
N LEU A 118 -5.50 13.20 -17.61
CA LEU A 118 -5.04 14.27 -16.73
C LEU A 118 -5.40 13.92 -15.28
N PHE A 119 -4.40 13.67 -14.48
CA PHE A 119 -4.54 13.48 -13.04
C PHE A 119 -4.36 14.83 -12.35
N VAL A 120 -5.41 15.30 -11.66
CA VAL A 120 -5.46 16.67 -11.11
C VAL A 120 -5.82 16.62 -9.62
N GLY A 121 -4.94 17.11 -8.76
CA GLY A 121 -5.15 17.15 -7.32
C GLY A 121 -3.86 17.14 -6.50
N ALA A 122 -3.98 17.48 -5.22
CA ALA A 122 -2.85 17.62 -4.29
C ALA A 122 -2.75 16.51 -3.23
N GLY A 123 -3.51 15.43 -3.39
CA GLY A 123 -3.51 14.28 -2.48
C GLY A 123 -2.51 13.19 -2.91
N ASP A 124 -2.91 11.95 -2.78
CA ASP A 124 -2.15 10.74 -3.14
C ASP A 124 -2.35 10.31 -4.61
N LEU A 125 -2.86 11.20 -5.43
CA LEU A 125 -3.21 10.97 -6.82
C LEU A 125 -1.99 10.66 -7.70
N ASP A 126 -0.80 11.16 -7.33
CA ASP A 126 0.47 10.91 -8.00
C ASP A 126 0.76 9.41 -8.14
N ARG A 127 0.40 8.62 -7.12
CA ARG A 127 0.57 7.17 -7.13
C ARG A 127 -0.27 6.52 -8.23
N TRP A 128 -1.50 6.98 -8.41
CA TRP A 128 -2.41 6.48 -9.44
C TRP A 128 -1.95 6.86 -10.84
N ALA A 129 -1.46 8.09 -11.01
CA ALA A 129 -0.90 8.58 -12.27
C ALA A 129 0.31 7.75 -12.71
N HIS A 130 1.26 7.52 -11.80
CA HIS A 130 2.44 6.70 -12.07
C HIS A 130 2.11 5.23 -12.32
N ALA A 131 1.16 4.65 -11.56
CA ALA A 131 0.72 3.27 -11.80
C ALA A 131 0.06 3.12 -13.18
N PHE A 132 -0.78 4.09 -13.55
CA PHE A 132 -1.41 4.11 -14.87
C PHE A 132 -0.37 4.22 -15.99
N ALA A 133 0.61 5.10 -15.84
CA ALA A 133 1.72 5.24 -16.79
C ALA A 133 2.56 3.94 -16.88
N SER A 134 2.79 3.27 -15.76
CA SER A 134 3.51 2.00 -15.74
C SER A 134 2.75 0.89 -16.48
N LEU A 135 1.42 0.82 -16.30
CA LEU A 135 0.57 -0.13 -17.03
C LEU A 135 0.52 0.15 -18.54
N GLU A 136 0.44 1.40 -18.95
CA GLU A 136 0.49 1.76 -20.38
C GLU A 136 1.85 1.37 -20.98
N ASN A 137 2.96 1.63 -20.30
CA ASN A 137 4.31 1.23 -20.72
C ASN A 137 4.47 -0.30 -20.78
N ALA A 138 3.84 -1.03 -19.88
CA ALA A 138 3.81 -2.49 -19.81
C ALA A 138 2.74 -3.12 -20.73
N LYS A 139 2.07 -2.34 -21.58
CA LYS A 139 0.98 -2.78 -22.47
C LYS A 139 -0.14 -3.53 -21.73
N GLY A 140 -0.40 -3.13 -20.49
CA GLY A 140 -1.43 -3.69 -19.64
C GLY A 140 -0.99 -4.89 -18.77
N ASP A 141 0.24 -5.38 -18.90
CA ASP A 141 0.75 -6.44 -18.01
C ASP A 141 1.06 -5.85 -16.62
N LYS A 142 0.37 -6.35 -15.60
CA LYS A 142 0.51 -5.83 -14.24
C LYS A 142 1.84 -6.18 -13.56
N HIS A 143 2.47 -7.29 -13.95
CA HIS A 143 3.75 -7.70 -13.38
C HIS A 143 4.91 -6.90 -13.98
N ASP A 144 4.85 -6.59 -15.26
CA ASP A 144 5.80 -5.68 -15.90
C ASP A 144 5.60 -4.25 -15.37
N ALA A 145 4.34 -3.80 -15.20
CA ALA A 145 4.01 -2.52 -14.60
C ALA A 145 4.54 -2.41 -13.17
N PHE A 146 4.42 -3.47 -12.36
CA PHE A 146 4.96 -3.53 -11.01
C PHE A 146 6.47 -3.28 -10.99
N SER A 147 7.20 -3.95 -11.87
CA SER A 147 8.64 -3.75 -12.00
C SER A 147 9.00 -2.32 -12.43
N ILE A 148 8.28 -1.77 -13.41
CA ILE A 148 8.50 -0.40 -13.90
C ILE A 148 8.24 0.61 -12.78
N TYR A 149 7.12 0.47 -12.07
CA TYR A 149 6.70 1.37 -11.00
C TYR A 149 7.70 1.42 -9.85
N LEU A 150 8.22 0.26 -9.42
CA LEU A 150 9.12 0.16 -8.27
C LEU A 150 10.55 0.62 -8.56
N LYS A 151 10.98 0.61 -9.83
CA LYS A 151 12.36 0.87 -10.23
C LYS A 151 12.95 2.19 -9.68
N THR A 152 12.13 3.21 -9.52
CA THR A 152 12.56 4.54 -9.05
C THR A 152 12.11 4.86 -7.62
N ARG A 153 11.37 3.95 -6.98
CA ARG A 153 10.72 4.21 -5.69
C ARG A 153 11.35 3.44 -4.51
N LEU A 154 12.04 2.37 -4.80
CA LEU A 154 12.73 1.60 -3.79
C LEU A 154 14.15 2.15 -3.55
N SER A 155 14.62 2.01 -2.32
CA SER A 155 16.01 2.31 -1.99
C SER A 155 16.98 1.36 -2.72
N GLN A 156 18.22 1.77 -2.91
CA GLN A 156 19.24 0.93 -3.52
C GLN A 156 19.58 -0.31 -2.67
N SER A 157 19.28 -0.27 -1.38
CA SER A 157 19.50 -1.37 -0.43
C SER A 157 18.36 -2.40 -0.45
N CYS A 158 17.21 -2.08 -1.03
CA CYS A 158 16.11 -3.01 -1.17
C CYS A 158 16.44 -4.10 -2.19
N ILE A 159 16.35 -5.35 -1.77
CA ILE A 159 16.58 -6.48 -2.68
C ILE A 159 15.27 -6.81 -3.38
N MET A 160 15.31 -6.82 -4.71
CA MET A 160 14.22 -7.29 -5.56
C MET A 160 14.70 -8.40 -6.49
N ARG A 161 13.95 -9.48 -6.61
CA ARG A 161 14.24 -10.61 -7.51
C ARG A 161 12.96 -11.11 -8.17
N ALA A 162 13.05 -11.47 -9.44
CA ALA A 162 12.01 -12.18 -10.16
C ALA A 162 12.29 -13.69 -10.12
N GLU A 163 11.23 -14.51 -10.17
CA GLU A 163 11.29 -15.97 -10.22
C GLU A 163 12.19 -16.59 -9.13
N GLU A 164 12.07 -16.06 -7.89
CA GLU A 164 12.90 -16.49 -6.76
C GLU A 164 12.44 -17.86 -6.22
N PRO A 165 13.33 -18.87 -6.18
CA PRO A 165 13.00 -20.18 -5.63
C PRO A 165 12.66 -20.11 -4.13
N LEU A 166 11.43 -20.48 -3.77
CA LEU A 166 10.96 -20.46 -2.38
C LEU A 166 11.37 -21.69 -1.59
N ALA A 167 11.71 -22.80 -2.25
CA ALA A 167 12.20 -24.00 -1.58
C ALA A 167 13.42 -23.70 -0.68
N VAL A 168 14.34 -22.84 -1.11
CA VAL A 168 15.52 -22.46 -0.31
C VAL A 168 15.22 -21.47 0.81
N LYS A 169 13.99 -20.94 0.87
CA LYS A 169 13.51 -20.00 1.88
C LYS A 169 12.66 -20.65 2.97
N THR A 170 12.31 -21.93 2.81
CA THR A 170 11.47 -22.68 3.74
C THR A 170 12.22 -23.82 4.41
N THR A 171 11.77 -24.22 5.59
CA THR A 171 12.36 -25.36 6.32
C THR A 171 12.09 -26.69 5.62
N MET A 172 10.93 -26.81 4.96
CA MET A 172 10.53 -28.02 4.21
C MET A 172 11.35 -28.22 2.93
N LYS A 173 11.99 -27.15 2.42
CA LYS A 173 12.82 -27.16 1.19
C LYS A 173 12.11 -27.68 -0.05
N VAL A 174 10.79 -27.47 -0.13
CA VAL A 174 9.92 -27.82 -1.25
C VAL A 174 9.17 -26.59 -1.77
N GLY A 175 8.68 -26.66 -3.02
CA GLY A 175 7.87 -25.64 -3.66
C GLY A 175 8.58 -24.88 -4.76
N GLY A 176 7.78 -24.26 -5.63
CA GLY A 176 8.22 -23.48 -6.78
C GLY A 176 8.69 -22.07 -6.43
N CYS A 177 8.74 -21.22 -7.45
CA CYS A 177 9.24 -19.85 -7.34
C CYS A 177 8.12 -18.86 -6.93
N ALA A 178 8.49 -17.78 -6.25
CA ALA A 178 7.66 -16.59 -6.22
C ALA A 178 7.88 -15.78 -7.49
N ARG A 179 6.82 -15.25 -8.08
CA ARG A 179 6.92 -14.35 -9.25
C ARG A 179 7.84 -13.17 -8.95
N TRP A 180 7.67 -12.58 -7.76
CA TRP A 180 8.52 -11.54 -7.20
C TRP A 180 8.94 -11.89 -5.79
N TYR A 181 10.13 -11.47 -5.40
CA TYR A 181 10.63 -11.59 -4.04
C TYR A 181 11.33 -10.31 -3.64
N ALA A 182 11.07 -9.81 -2.43
CA ALA A 182 11.70 -8.62 -1.91
C ALA A 182 12.17 -8.76 -0.47
N GLU A 183 13.33 -8.15 -0.18
CA GLU A 183 13.82 -7.87 1.16
C GLU A 183 13.92 -6.34 1.31
N PRO A 184 12.86 -5.67 1.84
CA PRO A 184 12.88 -4.23 2.08
C PRO A 184 13.95 -3.88 3.11
N SER A 185 14.67 -2.78 2.92
CA SER A 185 15.77 -2.38 3.81
C SER A 185 15.30 -1.55 5.02
N ASN A 186 14.10 -0.98 4.91
CA ASN A 186 13.48 -0.09 5.91
C ASN A 186 11.95 -0.09 5.75
N THR A 187 11.27 0.63 6.63
CA THR A 187 9.80 0.72 6.65
C THR A 187 9.24 1.39 5.38
N GLU A 188 9.96 2.35 4.81
CA GLU A 188 9.51 3.05 3.60
C GLU A 188 9.52 2.11 2.37
N ASP A 189 10.58 1.31 2.19
CA ASP A 189 10.59 0.28 1.14
C ASP A 189 9.42 -0.70 1.31
N LEU A 190 9.16 -1.15 2.55
CA LEU A 190 8.05 -2.05 2.85
C LEU A 190 6.71 -1.43 2.49
N ARG A 191 6.50 -0.16 2.88
CA ARG A 191 5.28 0.60 2.58
C ARG A 191 5.06 0.71 1.07
N VAL A 192 6.09 1.12 0.32
CA VAL A 192 6.03 1.23 -1.15
C VAL A 192 5.69 -0.10 -1.80
N LEU A 193 6.27 -1.21 -1.34
CA LEU A 193 5.99 -2.56 -1.87
C LEU A 193 4.54 -2.97 -1.63
N VAL A 194 4.03 -2.80 -0.40
CA VAL A 194 2.65 -3.16 -0.03
C VAL A 194 1.64 -2.31 -0.78
N GLU A 195 1.82 -0.99 -0.79
CA GLU A 195 0.94 -0.07 -1.53
C GLU A 195 0.91 -0.39 -3.02
N THR A 196 2.07 -0.70 -3.63
CA THR A 196 2.14 -1.06 -5.05
C THR A 196 1.44 -2.39 -5.33
N CYS A 197 1.57 -3.37 -4.45
CA CYS A 197 0.84 -4.64 -4.55
C CYS A 197 -0.68 -4.40 -4.54
N ASN A 198 -1.16 -3.60 -3.58
CA ASN A 198 -2.58 -3.27 -3.48
C ASN A 198 -3.06 -2.45 -4.70
N LEU A 199 -2.25 -1.51 -5.17
CA LEU A 199 -2.57 -0.67 -6.32
C LEU A 199 -2.71 -1.46 -7.62
N LEU A 200 -1.85 -2.45 -7.84
CA LEU A 200 -1.79 -3.26 -9.07
C LEU A 200 -2.49 -4.63 -8.94
N ASP A 201 -3.21 -4.89 -7.85
CA ASP A 201 -3.85 -6.17 -7.55
C ASP A 201 -2.86 -7.36 -7.64
N ILE A 202 -1.66 -7.19 -7.07
CA ILE A 202 -0.66 -8.23 -6.95
C ILE A 202 -0.74 -8.82 -5.55
N PRO A 203 -1.00 -10.12 -5.41
CA PRO A 203 -1.02 -10.74 -4.09
C PRO A 203 0.38 -10.74 -3.46
N TYR A 204 0.46 -10.57 -2.15
CA TYR A 204 1.74 -10.68 -1.43
C TYR A 204 1.60 -11.56 -0.19
N CYS A 205 2.72 -12.14 0.23
CA CYS A 205 2.80 -12.92 1.46
C CYS A 205 4.10 -12.63 2.21
N MET A 206 4.01 -12.64 3.55
CA MET A 206 5.18 -12.51 4.41
C MET A 206 5.87 -13.85 4.58
N ILE A 207 7.20 -13.85 4.42
CA ILE A 207 8.06 -15.02 4.58
C ILE A 207 9.04 -14.74 5.72
N GLY A 208 8.81 -15.35 6.89
CA GLY A 208 9.77 -15.34 7.98
C GLY A 208 10.94 -16.29 7.71
N ARG A 209 11.19 -17.21 8.63
CA ARG A 209 12.17 -18.30 8.40
C ARG A 209 11.60 -19.46 7.57
N GLY A 210 10.33 -19.39 7.22
CA GLY A 210 9.65 -20.46 6.47
C GLY A 210 9.45 -21.76 7.27
N SER A 211 9.44 -21.67 8.61
CA SER A 211 9.26 -22.84 9.49
C SER A 211 7.79 -23.32 9.55
N ASN A 212 6.86 -22.45 9.24
CA ASN A 212 5.41 -22.75 9.20
C ASN A 212 4.81 -22.46 7.81
N LEU A 213 5.60 -22.68 6.75
CA LEU A 213 5.20 -22.38 5.38
C LEU A 213 5.44 -23.60 4.48
N ILE A 214 4.42 -23.99 3.75
CA ILE A 214 4.51 -24.96 2.68
C ILE A 214 4.17 -24.25 1.37
N VAL A 215 5.08 -24.30 0.42
CA VAL A 215 4.91 -23.66 -0.90
C VAL A 215 4.54 -24.74 -1.91
N PRO A 216 3.48 -24.54 -2.72
CA PRO A 216 3.12 -25.50 -3.78
C PRO A 216 4.18 -25.53 -4.90
N ASP A 217 4.23 -26.63 -5.64
CA ASP A 217 5.21 -26.84 -6.70
C ASP A 217 5.10 -25.82 -7.85
N HIS A 218 3.88 -25.34 -8.12
CA HIS A 218 3.66 -24.26 -9.10
C HIS A 218 4.10 -22.89 -8.61
N GLY A 219 4.54 -22.77 -7.34
CA GLY A 219 5.03 -21.54 -6.75
C GLY A 219 3.94 -20.58 -6.29
N TYR A 220 4.30 -19.29 -6.23
CA TYR A 220 3.45 -18.21 -5.80
C TYR A 220 3.43 -17.09 -6.85
N GLY A 221 2.27 -16.80 -7.42
CA GLY A 221 2.11 -15.81 -8.49
C GLY A 221 2.18 -14.33 -8.07
N GLY A 222 2.60 -14.07 -6.84
CA GLY A 222 2.68 -12.73 -6.26
C GLY A 222 4.07 -12.37 -5.75
N LEU A 223 4.10 -11.45 -4.77
CA LEU A 223 5.30 -10.97 -4.09
C LEU A 223 5.53 -11.72 -2.77
N GLY A 224 6.64 -12.45 -2.65
CA GLY A 224 7.15 -12.93 -1.37
C GLY A 224 7.96 -11.82 -0.67
N LEU A 225 7.53 -11.40 0.51
CA LEU A 225 8.18 -10.35 1.31
C LEU A 225 8.91 -10.97 2.51
N ARG A 226 10.17 -10.59 2.70
CA ARG A 226 10.96 -11.05 3.84
C ARG A 226 11.63 -9.89 4.55
N LEU A 227 11.32 -9.71 5.82
CA LEU A 227 11.99 -8.72 6.67
C LEU A 227 13.32 -9.30 7.13
N ARG A 228 14.42 -8.73 6.60
CA ARG A 228 15.77 -9.17 6.87
C ARG A 228 16.76 -8.00 6.81
N GLY A 229 17.84 -8.10 7.55
CA GLY A 229 18.88 -7.07 7.63
C GLY A 229 18.94 -6.44 9.01
N SER A 230 19.89 -5.56 9.24
CA SER A 230 20.13 -4.93 10.54
C SER A 230 18.91 -4.21 11.08
N PHE A 231 18.21 -3.45 10.23
CA PHE A 231 17.01 -2.71 10.61
C PHE A 231 15.91 -3.62 11.17
N TRP A 232 15.58 -4.70 10.46
CA TRP A 232 14.49 -5.62 10.84
C TRP A 232 14.86 -6.61 11.93
N ASN A 233 16.16 -6.82 12.17
CA ASN A 233 16.68 -7.74 13.20
C ASN A 233 17.15 -7.00 14.46
N GLU A 234 16.97 -5.70 14.52
CA GLU A 234 17.40 -4.90 15.67
C GLU A 234 16.72 -5.37 16.95
N ILE A 235 17.48 -5.47 18.03
CA ILE A 235 17.00 -5.74 19.38
C ILE A 235 17.66 -4.72 20.28
N SER A 236 16.86 -3.85 20.86
CA SER A 236 17.33 -2.78 21.75
C SER A 236 16.61 -2.81 23.09
N ILE A 237 17.31 -2.42 24.16
CA ILE A 237 16.76 -2.30 25.51
C ILE A 237 16.18 -0.92 25.65
N ARG A 238 14.86 -0.84 25.91
CA ARG A 238 14.15 0.43 26.11
C ARG A 238 14.13 0.83 27.60
N SER A 239 14.00 -0.15 28.48
CA SER A 239 13.97 0.02 29.95
C SER A 239 14.46 -1.24 30.63
N GLU A 240 14.48 -1.24 31.97
CA GLU A 240 14.89 -2.41 32.78
C GLU A 240 14.12 -3.70 32.45
N ASN A 241 12.87 -3.58 31.95
CA ASN A 241 11.99 -4.73 31.70
C ASN A 241 11.44 -4.78 30.26
N THR A 242 11.89 -3.90 29.34
CA THR A 242 11.28 -3.81 28.02
C THR A 242 12.35 -3.86 26.91
N LEU A 243 12.14 -4.75 25.95
CA LEU A 243 12.88 -4.82 24.69
C LEU A 243 12.02 -4.24 23.56
N VAL A 244 12.67 -3.48 22.68
CA VAL A 244 12.12 -3.15 21.34
C VAL A 244 12.80 -4.03 20.34
N VAL A 245 11.99 -4.75 19.55
CA VAL A 245 12.51 -5.84 18.70
C VAL A 245 11.92 -5.71 17.31
N GLY A 246 12.77 -5.75 16.29
CA GLY A 246 12.37 -5.79 14.90
C GLY A 246 11.72 -7.13 14.54
N ALA A 247 10.70 -7.08 13.67
CA ALA A 247 9.90 -8.25 13.28
C ALA A 247 10.69 -9.38 12.58
N GLY A 248 11.87 -9.05 12.01
CA GLY A 248 12.79 -10.01 11.40
C GLY A 248 13.69 -10.74 12.39
N ALA A 249 13.77 -10.28 13.64
CA ALA A 249 14.65 -10.87 14.67
C ALA A 249 14.26 -12.32 14.96
N ARG A 250 15.28 -13.16 15.18
CA ARG A 250 15.08 -14.58 15.50
C ARG A 250 14.66 -14.73 16.97
N LEU A 251 13.71 -15.60 17.25
CA LEU A 251 13.21 -15.83 18.60
C LEU A 251 14.33 -16.30 19.56
N GLN A 252 15.21 -17.16 19.11
CA GLN A 252 16.40 -17.59 19.87
C GLN A 252 17.34 -16.43 20.22
N GLU A 253 17.50 -15.47 19.31
CA GLU A 253 18.34 -14.29 19.56
C GLU A 253 17.70 -13.36 20.58
N ILE A 254 16.38 -13.20 20.54
CA ILE A 254 15.62 -12.46 21.54
C ILE A 254 15.80 -13.12 22.92
N CYS A 255 15.61 -14.43 23.01
CA CYS A 255 15.82 -15.18 24.25
C CYS A 255 17.24 -15.00 24.78
N ARG A 256 18.27 -15.10 23.93
CA ARG A 256 19.67 -14.92 24.32
C ARG A 256 19.95 -13.52 24.89
N ILE A 257 19.44 -12.47 24.22
CA ILE A 257 19.62 -11.08 24.68
C ILE A 257 18.85 -10.83 25.96
N ALA A 258 17.62 -11.33 26.08
CA ALA A 258 16.84 -11.25 27.31
C ALA A 258 17.58 -11.89 28.50
N CYS A 259 18.14 -13.09 28.33
CA CYS A 259 18.91 -13.79 29.35
C CYS A 259 20.16 -12.99 29.76
N GLN A 260 20.91 -12.43 28.81
CA GLN A 260 22.08 -11.58 29.09
C GLN A 260 21.75 -10.33 29.90
N ASN A 261 20.52 -9.83 29.79
CA ASN A 261 20.02 -8.68 30.51
C ASN A 261 19.13 -9.04 31.71
N GLN A 262 19.16 -10.31 32.14
CA GLN A 262 18.41 -10.83 33.32
C GLN A 262 16.87 -10.65 33.21
N LEU A 263 16.35 -10.55 31.98
CA LEU A 263 14.92 -10.50 31.70
C LEU A 263 14.35 -11.93 31.71
N LYS A 264 13.27 -12.13 32.45
CA LYS A 264 12.59 -13.43 32.63
C LYS A 264 11.36 -13.54 31.74
N GLY A 265 10.93 -14.77 31.48
CA GLY A 265 9.71 -15.06 30.73
C GLY A 265 9.93 -15.31 29.24
N PHE A 266 11.14 -15.05 28.73
CA PHE A 266 11.48 -15.26 27.32
C PHE A 266 11.96 -16.69 26.98
N GLU A 267 12.12 -17.57 28.00
CA GLU A 267 12.78 -18.87 27.89
C GLU A 267 12.11 -19.80 26.90
N PHE A 268 10.76 -19.74 26.80
CA PHE A 268 9.98 -20.58 25.88
C PHE A 268 10.28 -20.29 24.40
N LEU A 269 10.78 -19.08 24.07
CA LEU A 269 11.12 -18.68 22.71
C LEU A 269 12.31 -19.46 22.15
N GLU A 270 13.21 -19.98 22.98
CA GLU A 270 14.39 -20.73 22.56
C GLU A 270 14.03 -21.95 21.70
N GLY A 271 12.94 -22.64 22.06
CA GLY A 271 12.49 -23.83 21.36
C GLY A 271 11.68 -23.56 20.09
N ILE A 272 11.31 -22.30 19.80
CA ILE A 272 10.42 -21.96 18.68
C ILE A 272 11.26 -21.49 17.48
N PRO A 273 11.28 -22.22 16.36
CA PRO A 273 11.98 -21.79 15.16
C PRO A 273 11.16 -20.71 14.42
N GLY A 274 11.68 -19.50 14.32
CA GLY A 274 10.96 -18.42 13.64
C GLY A 274 11.59 -17.04 13.79
N THR A 275 10.86 -16.05 13.32
CA THR A 275 11.07 -14.62 13.56
C THR A 275 9.96 -14.06 14.42
N LEU A 276 10.19 -12.92 15.04
CA LEU A 276 9.18 -12.27 15.88
C LEU A 276 7.87 -11.99 15.10
N GLY A 277 7.94 -11.41 13.88
CA GLY A 277 6.74 -11.16 13.09
C GLY A 277 5.96 -12.43 12.77
N GLY A 278 6.65 -13.55 12.50
CA GLY A 278 6.00 -14.86 12.33
C GLY A 278 5.39 -15.39 13.62
N ALA A 279 6.02 -15.14 14.77
CA ALA A 279 5.51 -15.52 16.07
C ALA A 279 4.27 -14.70 16.47
N LEU A 280 4.28 -13.39 16.21
CA LEU A 280 3.12 -12.52 16.40
C LEU A 280 1.93 -12.98 15.56
N ARG A 281 2.13 -13.23 14.27
CA ARG A 281 1.05 -13.69 13.38
C ARG A 281 0.38 -14.98 13.87
N MET A 282 1.17 -15.90 14.43
CA MET A 282 0.72 -17.22 14.84
C MET A 282 0.45 -17.31 16.34
N ASN A 283 0.59 -16.24 17.10
CA ASN A 283 0.65 -16.30 18.54
C ASN A 283 1.42 -17.55 19.01
N ALA A 284 2.67 -17.64 18.52
CA ALA A 284 3.47 -18.83 18.72
C ALA A 284 3.73 -19.07 20.22
N GLY A 285 3.57 -20.32 20.65
CA GLY A 285 3.72 -20.66 22.06
C GLY A 285 4.36 -22.02 22.27
N ALA A 286 4.95 -22.18 23.44
CA ALA A 286 5.54 -23.43 23.95
C ALA A 286 5.51 -23.41 25.48
N MET A 287 5.49 -24.62 26.11
CA MET A 287 5.59 -24.78 27.57
C MET A 287 4.50 -24.03 28.37
N GLY A 288 3.33 -23.82 27.78
CA GLY A 288 2.21 -23.12 28.44
C GLY A 288 2.26 -21.60 28.32
N TRP A 289 3.22 -21.05 27.60
CA TRP A 289 3.34 -19.60 27.30
C TRP A 289 3.11 -19.34 25.83
N GLU A 290 2.60 -18.15 25.52
CA GLU A 290 2.38 -17.65 24.16
C GLU A 290 3.08 -16.31 23.94
N THR A 291 3.33 -15.96 22.68
CA THR A 291 4.06 -14.72 22.33
C THR A 291 3.41 -13.48 22.93
N PHE A 292 2.08 -13.39 22.90
CA PHE A 292 1.36 -12.22 23.41
C PHE A 292 1.32 -12.10 24.94
N ASP A 293 1.78 -13.12 25.68
CA ASP A 293 2.00 -12.98 27.14
C ASP A 293 3.14 -12.01 27.46
N LEU A 294 4.01 -11.71 26.47
CA LEU A 294 5.17 -10.82 26.61
C LEU A 294 5.02 -9.49 25.88
N VAL A 295 3.96 -9.27 25.13
CA VAL A 295 3.84 -8.13 24.22
C VAL A 295 3.13 -6.96 24.89
N ASP A 296 3.84 -5.86 25.07
CA ASP A 296 3.26 -4.61 25.55
C ASP A 296 2.54 -3.86 24.43
N TRP A 297 3.13 -3.83 23.20
CA TRP A 297 2.57 -3.18 22.02
C TRP A 297 3.21 -3.72 20.74
N VAL A 298 2.52 -3.53 19.61
CA VAL A 298 3.01 -3.88 18.28
C VAL A 298 2.77 -2.72 17.32
N SER A 299 3.78 -2.40 16.48
CA SER A 299 3.62 -1.51 15.33
C SER A 299 3.24 -2.33 14.10
N PHE A 300 2.10 -2.02 13.48
CA PHE A 300 1.64 -2.64 12.24
C PHE A 300 1.67 -1.65 11.07
N LEU A 301 2.22 -2.08 9.95
CA LEU A 301 1.98 -1.45 8.65
C LEU A 301 0.66 -1.98 8.10
N LEU A 302 -0.31 -1.10 7.92
CA LEU A 302 -1.63 -1.44 7.41
C LEU A 302 -1.66 -1.42 5.86
N PRO A 303 -2.67 -2.04 5.22
CA PRO A 303 -2.79 -2.06 3.76
C PRO A 303 -2.87 -0.68 3.09
N ASP A 304 -3.33 0.34 3.82
CA ASP A 304 -3.37 1.73 3.35
C ASP A 304 -2.02 2.46 3.44
N GLY A 305 -0.96 1.77 3.89
CA GLY A 305 0.37 2.32 4.09
C GLY A 305 0.54 3.10 5.40
N SER A 306 -0.49 3.21 6.24
CA SER A 306 -0.37 3.81 7.57
C SER A 306 0.29 2.86 8.57
N ILE A 307 0.97 3.45 9.56
CA ILE A 307 1.55 2.68 10.68
C ILE A 307 0.73 2.97 11.91
N ARG A 308 0.33 1.89 12.60
CA ARG A 308 -0.36 1.98 13.89
C ARG A 308 0.39 1.21 14.95
N GLU A 309 0.56 1.86 16.12
CA GLU A 309 0.98 1.20 17.35
C GLU A 309 -0.29 0.79 18.11
N ILE A 310 -0.41 -0.50 18.42
CA ILE A 310 -1.56 -1.07 19.11
C ILE A 310 -1.07 -1.74 20.38
N PRO A 311 -1.60 -1.37 21.57
CA PRO A 311 -1.31 -2.06 22.83
C PRO A 311 -1.64 -3.56 22.72
N GLY A 312 -0.83 -4.41 23.34
CA GLY A 312 -1.04 -5.86 23.35
C GLY A 312 -2.42 -6.26 23.90
N THR A 313 -2.94 -5.49 24.86
CA THR A 313 -4.27 -5.68 25.45
C THR A 313 -5.44 -5.41 24.49
N ASP A 314 -5.20 -4.64 23.45
CA ASP A 314 -6.23 -4.21 22.49
C ASP A 314 -6.24 -5.09 21.23
N LEU A 315 -5.31 -6.06 21.15
CA LEU A 315 -5.20 -6.99 20.04
C LEU A 315 -6.15 -8.18 20.18
N GLU A 316 -6.77 -8.58 19.09
CA GLU A 316 -7.63 -9.78 19.05
C GLU A 316 -6.77 -11.03 18.85
N VAL A 317 -6.41 -11.68 19.95
CA VAL A 317 -5.48 -12.81 20.00
C VAL A 317 -6.19 -14.10 20.41
N GLY A 318 -5.76 -15.21 19.85
CA GLY A 318 -6.24 -16.55 20.18
C GLY A 318 -5.23 -17.63 19.85
N TYR A 319 -5.62 -18.89 20.03
CA TYR A 319 -4.76 -20.02 19.69
C TYR A 319 -4.34 -19.99 18.22
N ARG A 320 -3.05 -19.80 17.95
CA ARG A 320 -2.46 -19.70 16.61
C ARG A 320 -3.04 -18.56 15.75
N TYR A 321 -3.46 -17.47 16.39
CA TYR A 321 -4.16 -16.39 15.75
C TYR A 321 -3.87 -15.02 16.37
N CYS A 322 -3.69 -14.02 15.51
CA CYS A 322 -3.75 -12.60 15.85
C CYS A 322 -4.34 -11.87 14.65
N ARG A 323 -5.51 -11.26 14.82
CA ARG A 323 -6.28 -10.63 13.74
C ARG A 323 -5.48 -9.54 13.04
N GLU A 324 -4.93 -8.60 13.79
CA GLU A 324 -4.24 -7.45 13.26
C GLU A 324 -3.00 -7.85 12.44
N ALA A 325 -2.35 -8.97 12.77
CA ALA A 325 -1.26 -9.54 12.00
C ALA A 325 -1.69 -10.28 10.72
N TYR A 326 -3.00 -10.49 10.51
CA TYR A 326 -3.56 -10.93 9.24
C TYR A 326 -3.90 -9.74 8.32
N ASP A 327 -4.37 -8.65 8.90
CA ASP A 327 -4.79 -7.44 8.18
C ASP A 327 -3.59 -6.52 7.87
N GLY A 328 -2.53 -6.59 8.67
CA GLY A 328 -1.32 -5.78 8.54
C GLY A 328 -0.02 -6.60 8.63
N ILE A 329 1.10 -5.90 8.60
CA ILE A 329 2.45 -6.45 8.77
C ILE A 329 3.05 -5.89 10.05
N ALA A 330 3.35 -6.77 11.01
CA ALA A 330 3.99 -6.42 12.29
C ALA A 330 5.46 -6.06 12.09
#